data_1a2fada87343cef5a40dd3ec36733a65
#
_entry.id   1a2fada87343cef5a40dd3ec36733a65
#
_cell.length_a   1.000
_cell.length_b   1.000
_cell.length_c   1.000
_cell.angle_alpha   90.00
_cell.angle_beta   90.00
_cell.angle_gamma   90.00
#
_symmetry.space_group_name_H-M   'P 1'
#
loop_
_entity.id
_entity.type
_entity.pdbx_description
1 polymer ?
#
loop_
_entity_poly.entity_id
_entity_poly.type
_entity_poly.pdbx_seq_one_letter_code
_entity_poly.pdbx_strand_id
1 'polypeptide(L)'
;MQLPLSAVLVLVAYIVGITAFGTWLGRRHSGGVRGYFLGGKSVPWWAVASCIVATETSTLTFIGAPGTSYNGNFTFLQLVFGYVIGRLIVSFLFLPAYFRGEIFTSYEILQKRFGGAVRATSSGIFLLSRTLGDGIRLHAAALVLSVAAGINEWWCILALGVAMILYTEEGGVIATIWTDSIQMFVYLFGAIVCFVAVANALPGGVMGAFEKAAVAGKLTFLNTSFDVHDPFTIWAGVIGGMFLTIATHGTDHYLVQRFLVAKSQKDAQIGLILSGFLVFAQFVLFLSLGILLWAFYDGRKFARADEILPTFVGNELPGVFTGLILAAIVAAALSPSLNSMASATLRDFYVPYVEPGASEAKQLRLAKRFTIFWGVLQMGVAGMARNVESALQAGLAALGYASGPTVGAFALGLFTTKANTTGTMIGMLSGLIVSLSFGLFSPRIFGTPGIAWTWNVFVGASVTFLVGLAVSSVTRENRPVETAPAAQ
;
A
#
# COMPACT_ATOMS: atom_id res chain seq x y z
N MET A 1 29.49 8.07 -6.31
CA MET A 1 29.54 7.54 -7.70
C MET A 1 28.67 8.49 -8.55
N GLN A 2 29.13 8.94 -9.69
CA GLN A 2 28.29 9.78 -10.57
C GLN A 2 27.56 8.86 -11.54
N LEU A 3 26.23 9.00 -11.63
CA LEU A 3 25.46 8.24 -12.61
C LEU A 3 25.98 8.55 -14.03
N PRO A 4 26.15 7.54 -14.88
CA PRO A 4 26.48 7.76 -16.29
C PRO A 4 25.34 8.53 -16.96
N LEU A 5 25.68 9.40 -17.90
CA LEU A 5 24.71 10.28 -18.61
C LEU A 5 23.54 9.48 -19.20
N SER A 6 23.80 8.27 -19.71
CA SER A 6 22.78 7.38 -20.24
C SER A 6 21.74 6.97 -19.18
N ALA A 7 22.13 6.72 -17.94
CA ALA A 7 21.21 6.42 -16.84
C ALA A 7 20.32 7.63 -16.51
N VAL A 8 20.91 8.82 -16.45
CA VAL A 8 20.18 10.07 -16.19
C VAL A 8 19.16 10.33 -17.29
N LEU A 9 19.56 10.16 -18.56
CA LEU A 9 18.66 10.37 -19.71
C LEU A 9 17.45 9.41 -19.69
N VAL A 10 17.66 8.12 -19.39
CA VAL A 10 16.58 7.13 -19.26
C VAL A 10 15.63 7.51 -18.14
N LEU A 11 16.16 7.86 -16.96
CA LEU A 11 15.37 8.24 -15.80
C LEU A 11 14.54 9.50 -16.07
N VAL A 12 15.15 10.56 -16.63
CA VAL A 12 14.46 11.80 -16.97
C VAL A 12 13.40 11.58 -18.05
N ALA A 13 13.73 10.81 -19.10
CA ALA A 13 12.78 10.47 -20.15
C ALA A 13 11.56 9.72 -19.58
N TYR A 14 11.78 8.80 -18.64
CA TYR A 14 10.69 8.10 -17.97
C TYR A 14 9.81 9.05 -17.15
N ILE A 15 10.40 9.88 -16.27
CA ILE A 15 9.64 10.81 -15.40
C ILE A 15 8.84 11.80 -16.24
N VAL A 16 9.47 12.39 -17.25
CA VAL A 16 8.80 13.33 -18.16
C VAL A 16 7.70 12.64 -18.96
N GLY A 17 7.99 11.44 -19.50
CA GLY A 17 7.03 10.68 -20.30
C GLY A 17 5.79 10.25 -19.51
N ILE A 18 5.96 9.71 -18.30
CA ILE A 18 4.82 9.27 -17.46
C ILE A 18 4.01 10.47 -16.96
N THR A 19 4.67 11.59 -16.61
CA THR A 19 4.00 12.82 -16.20
C THR A 19 3.19 13.43 -17.37
N ALA A 20 3.79 13.52 -18.53
CA ALA A 20 3.13 14.04 -19.75
C ALA A 20 1.93 13.15 -20.14
N PHE A 21 2.09 11.82 -20.09
CA PHE A 21 1.01 10.88 -20.38
C PHE A 21 -0.14 11.00 -19.37
N GLY A 22 0.15 11.03 -18.07
CA GLY A 22 -0.86 11.20 -17.03
C GLY A 22 -1.62 12.52 -17.15
N THR A 23 -0.93 13.63 -17.39
CA THR A 23 -1.53 14.94 -17.60
C THR A 23 -2.39 14.99 -18.87
N TRP A 24 -1.91 14.41 -19.97
CA TRP A 24 -2.66 14.34 -21.22
C TRP A 24 -3.95 13.54 -21.07
N LEU A 25 -3.88 12.40 -20.37
CA LEU A 25 -5.03 11.54 -20.13
C LEU A 25 -6.05 12.21 -19.20
N GLY A 26 -5.57 12.90 -18.15
CA GLY A 26 -6.42 13.64 -17.22
C GLY A 26 -7.22 14.75 -17.90
N ARG A 27 -6.60 15.51 -18.80
CA ARG A 27 -7.28 16.57 -19.58
C ARG A 27 -8.38 16.04 -20.49
N ARG A 28 -8.27 14.81 -20.98
CA ARG A 28 -9.28 14.18 -21.84
C ARG A 28 -10.50 13.65 -21.08
N HIS A 29 -10.37 13.37 -19.78
CA HIS A 29 -11.41 12.74 -18.96
C HIS A 29 -11.94 13.67 -17.87
N SER A 30 -11.88 14.99 -18.05
CA SER A 30 -12.39 15.98 -17.11
C SER A 30 -13.92 16.01 -17.11
N GLY A 31 -14.52 15.13 -16.29
CA GLY A 31 -15.98 15.01 -16.10
C GLY A 31 -16.46 15.53 -14.74
N GLY A 32 -16.04 16.73 -14.32
CA GLY A 32 -16.38 17.26 -12.99
C GLY A 32 -15.84 16.44 -11.82
N VAL A 33 -16.39 16.61 -10.63
CA VAL A 33 -15.96 15.90 -9.39
C VAL A 33 -16.15 14.39 -9.53
N ARG A 34 -17.23 13.94 -10.16
CA ARG A 34 -17.53 12.52 -10.38
C ARG A 34 -16.48 11.88 -11.31
N GLY A 35 -16.18 12.54 -12.44
CA GLY A 35 -15.14 12.06 -13.35
C GLY A 35 -13.76 12.03 -12.71
N TYR A 36 -13.44 13.03 -11.91
CA TYR A 36 -12.15 13.15 -11.22
C TYR A 36 -11.91 12.03 -10.20
N PHE A 37 -12.94 11.63 -9.43
CA PHE A 37 -12.80 10.63 -8.36
C PHE A 37 -13.27 9.22 -8.72
N LEU A 38 -14.25 9.06 -9.64
CA LEU A 38 -14.86 7.76 -9.97
C LEU A 38 -14.64 7.31 -11.42
N GLY A 39 -14.05 8.15 -12.27
CA GLY A 39 -13.62 7.77 -13.62
C GLY A 39 -14.69 7.20 -14.55
N GLY A 40 -15.98 7.40 -14.25
CA GLY A 40 -17.09 6.97 -15.11
C GLY A 40 -17.32 5.46 -15.20
N LYS A 41 -16.73 4.64 -14.32
CA LYS A 41 -16.86 3.16 -14.29
C LYS A 41 -16.54 2.51 -15.64
N SER A 42 -15.40 2.84 -16.22
CA SER A 42 -15.03 2.41 -17.58
C SER A 42 -13.86 1.43 -17.65
N VAL A 43 -13.22 1.13 -16.50
CA VAL A 43 -11.97 0.39 -16.43
C VAL A 43 -12.20 -1.12 -16.53
N PRO A 44 -11.54 -1.86 -17.45
CA PRO A 44 -11.66 -3.29 -17.58
C PRO A 44 -10.90 -4.03 -16.46
N TRP A 45 -11.29 -5.29 -16.17
CA TRP A 45 -10.73 -6.11 -15.09
C TRP A 45 -9.21 -6.24 -15.12
N TRP A 46 -8.58 -6.35 -16.29
CA TRP A 46 -7.12 -6.48 -16.41
C TRP A 46 -6.38 -5.19 -16.02
N ALA A 47 -6.95 -4.01 -16.35
CA ALA A 47 -6.38 -2.74 -15.95
C ALA A 47 -6.61 -2.49 -14.45
N VAL A 48 -7.74 -2.95 -13.88
CA VAL A 48 -7.97 -2.99 -12.44
C VAL A 48 -6.91 -3.86 -11.75
N ALA A 49 -6.66 -5.08 -12.25
CA ALA A 49 -5.63 -5.97 -11.70
C ALA A 49 -4.23 -5.32 -11.75
N SER A 50 -3.84 -4.79 -12.91
CA SER A 50 -2.55 -4.13 -13.10
C SER A 50 -2.36 -2.94 -12.16
N CYS A 51 -3.39 -2.09 -12.04
CA CYS A 51 -3.37 -0.93 -11.17
C CYS A 51 -3.28 -1.35 -9.68
N ILE A 52 -4.01 -2.38 -9.24
CA ILE A 52 -3.93 -2.89 -7.87
C ILE A 52 -2.50 -3.38 -7.58
N VAL A 53 -1.92 -4.20 -8.47
CA VAL A 53 -0.54 -4.69 -8.33
C VAL A 53 0.45 -3.52 -8.24
N ALA A 54 0.32 -2.53 -9.12
CA ALA A 54 1.17 -1.33 -9.09
C ALA A 54 1.02 -0.53 -7.80
N THR A 55 -0.22 -0.35 -7.34
CA THR A 55 -0.53 0.42 -6.13
C THR A 55 0.03 -0.25 -4.87
N GLU A 56 0.00 -1.57 -4.81
CA GLU A 56 0.52 -2.37 -3.69
C GLU A 56 2.04 -2.49 -3.75
N THR A 57 2.59 -2.70 -4.94
CA THR A 57 4.02 -2.82 -5.14
C THR A 57 4.66 -1.45 -5.08
N SER A 58 5.31 -1.19 -3.98
CA SER A 58 6.02 0.06 -3.78
C SER A 58 7.53 -0.13 -3.95
N THR A 59 8.25 0.98 -3.96
CA THR A 59 9.71 0.97 -3.81
C THR A 59 10.15 0.11 -2.63
N LEU A 60 9.40 0.13 -1.51
CA LEU A 60 9.66 -0.70 -0.33
C LEU A 60 9.65 -2.19 -0.67
N THR A 61 8.73 -2.63 -1.53
CA THR A 61 8.67 -4.03 -1.99
C THR A 61 9.83 -4.33 -2.94
N PHE A 62 10.11 -3.43 -3.88
CA PHE A 62 11.16 -3.64 -4.90
C PHE A 62 12.56 -3.79 -4.30
N ILE A 63 12.91 -3.01 -3.27
CA ILE A 63 14.21 -3.06 -2.61
C ILE A 63 14.22 -3.93 -1.35
N GLY A 64 13.14 -3.92 -0.58
CA GLY A 64 13.07 -4.58 0.73
C GLY A 64 12.79 -6.08 0.64
N ALA A 65 12.01 -6.56 -0.36
CA ALA A 65 11.76 -7.99 -0.51
C ALA A 65 13.04 -8.79 -0.86
N PRO A 66 13.89 -8.33 -1.82
CA PRO A 66 15.20 -8.93 -2.01
C PRO A 66 16.08 -8.87 -0.76
N GLY A 67 16.07 -7.75 -0.04
CA GLY A 67 16.82 -7.61 1.22
C GLY A 67 16.36 -8.58 2.30
N THR A 68 15.05 -8.89 2.35
CA THR A 68 14.49 -9.85 3.31
C THR A 68 15.00 -11.27 3.06
N SER A 69 15.01 -11.76 1.82
CA SER A 69 15.53 -13.10 1.50
C SER A 69 17.06 -13.15 1.53
N TYR A 70 17.72 -12.05 1.19
CA TYR A 70 19.18 -11.93 1.32
C TYR A 70 19.64 -12.19 2.77
N ASN A 71 19.03 -11.52 3.74
CA ASN A 71 19.36 -11.69 5.16
C ASN A 71 18.72 -12.95 5.78
N GLY A 72 17.54 -13.35 5.32
CA GLY A 72 16.78 -14.51 5.79
C GLY A 72 16.66 -15.62 4.75
N ASN A 73 15.43 -15.94 4.39
CA ASN A 73 15.03 -17.04 3.50
C ASN A 73 13.68 -16.72 2.81
N PHE A 74 12.96 -17.74 2.32
CA PHE A 74 11.66 -17.59 1.64
C PHE A 74 10.44 -17.55 2.57
N THR A 75 10.58 -17.55 3.90
CA THR A 75 9.44 -17.60 4.83
C THR A 75 8.47 -16.42 4.70
N PHE A 76 8.90 -15.29 4.12
CA PHE A 76 8.01 -14.19 3.76
C PHE A 76 6.83 -14.61 2.86
N LEU A 77 6.98 -15.68 2.04
CA LEU A 77 5.89 -16.18 1.20
C LEU A 77 4.66 -16.61 1.98
N GLN A 78 4.81 -17.00 3.25
CA GLN A 78 3.69 -17.35 4.12
C GLN A 78 2.73 -16.15 4.31
N LEU A 79 3.29 -14.92 4.36
CA LEU A 79 2.48 -13.70 4.40
C LEU A 79 1.73 -13.49 3.08
N VAL A 80 2.36 -13.80 1.95
CA VAL A 80 1.75 -13.64 0.62
C VAL A 80 0.63 -14.66 0.39
N PHE A 81 0.69 -15.86 0.97
CA PHE A 81 -0.45 -16.78 1.01
C PHE A 81 -1.66 -16.13 1.71
N GLY A 82 -1.42 -15.46 2.84
CA GLY A 82 -2.45 -14.68 3.52
C GLY A 82 -3.04 -13.58 2.63
N TYR A 83 -2.22 -12.92 1.79
CA TYR A 83 -2.70 -11.92 0.84
C TYR A 83 -3.71 -12.47 -0.17
N VAL A 84 -3.47 -13.68 -0.69
CA VAL A 84 -4.41 -14.32 -1.64
C VAL A 84 -5.73 -14.63 -0.94
N ILE A 85 -5.68 -15.20 0.28
CA ILE A 85 -6.89 -15.52 1.07
C ILE A 85 -7.68 -14.24 1.39
N GLY A 86 -6.98 -13.18 1.82
CA GLY A 86 -7.61 -11.89 2.12
C GLY A 86 -8.34 -11.30 0.91
N ARG A 87 -7.77 -11.41 -0.31
CA ARG A 87 -8.42 -10.95 -1.54
C ARG A 87 -9.69 -11.71 -1.87
N LEU A 88 -9.71 -13.03 -1.63
CA LEU A 88 -10.93 -13.82 -1.79
C LEU A 88 -12.03 -13.32 -0.84
N ILE A 89 -11.68 -13.11 0.44
CA ILE A 89 -12.62 -12.57 1.44
C ILE A 89 -13.14 -11.20 1.00
N VAL A 90 -12.27 -10.28 0.61
CA VAL A 90 -12.68 -8.94 0.15
C VAL A 90 -13.57 -9.02 -1.08
N SER A 91 -13.22 -9.88 -2.05
CA SER A 91 -13.97 -10.04 -3.30
C SER A 91 -15.42 -10.48 -3.07
N PHE A 92 -15.64 -11.38 -2.12
CA PHE A 92 -16.98 -11.95 -1.91
C PHE A 92 -17.76 -11.28 -0.79
N LEU A 93 -17.11 -10.71 0.22
CA LEU A 93 -17.80 -10.13 1.38
C LEU A 93 -17.85 -8.59 1.35
N PHE A 94 -16.82 -7.90 0.85
CA PHE A 94 -16.77 -6.43 0.87
C PHE A 94 -17.20 -5.79 -0.45
N LEU A 95 -16.73 -6.28 -1.60
CA LEU A 95 -17.06 -5.69 -2.89
C LEU A 95 -18.57 -5.57 -3.15
N PRO A 96 -19.42 -6.57 -2.83
CA PRO A 96 -20.86 -6.42 -3.04
C PRO A 96 -21.45 -5.21 -2.31
N ALA A 97 -20.96 -4.88 -1.11
CA ALA A 97 -21.43 -3.71 -0.37
C ALA A 97 -21.05 -2.39 -1.05
N TYR A 98 -19.89 -2.33 -1.70
CA TYR A 98 -19.43 -1.15 -2.44
C TYR A 98 -20.17 -0.91 -3.76
N PHE A 99 -20.71 -1.96 -4.37
CA PHE A 99 -21.44 -1.86 -5.64
C PHE A 99 -22.96 -1.73 -5.49
N ARG A 100 -23.52 -1.79 -4.26
CA ARG A 100 -24.95 -1.59 -4.00
C ARG A 100 -25.42 -0.13 -4.07
N GLY A 101 -24.60 0.80 -4.52
CA GLY A 101 -24.95 2.21 -4.66
C GLY A 101 -23.79 3.03 -5.18
N GLU A 102 -24.00 4.35 -5.33
CA GLU A 102 -22.89 5.26 -5.62
C GLU A 102 -22.28 5.72 -4.31
N ILE A 103 -20.99 5.42 -4.16
CA ILE A 103 -20.17 5.91 -3.05
C ILE A 103 -18.92 6.56 -3.62
N PHE A 104 -18.49 7.66 -2.99
CA PHE A 104 -17.25 8.35 -3.32
C PHE A 104 -16.08 7.91 -2.43
N THR A 105 -16.37 7.54 -1.19
CA THR A 105 -15.37 7.00 -0.26
C THR A 105 -15.85 5.69 0.35
N SER A 106 -14.92 4.80 0.69
CA SER A 106 -15.24 3.53 1.37
C SER A 106 -15.97 3.76 2.69
N TYR A 107 -15.72 4.90 3.35
CA TYR A 107 -16.25 5.23 4.67
C TYR A 107 -17.72 5.67 4.65
N GLU A 108 -18.30 5.94 3.47
CA GLU A 108 -19.74 6.20 3.33
C GLU A 108 -20.60 4.99 3.73
N ILE A 109 -20.06 3.76 3.61
CA ILE A 109 -20.73 2.56 4.12
C ILE A 109 -20.88 2.63 5.64
N LEU A 110 -19.84 3.07 6.34
CA LEU A 110 -19.88 3.23 7.80
C LEU A 110 -20.84 4.35 8.22
N GLN A 111 -20.91 5.43 7.44
CA GLN A 111 -21.90 6.50 7.69
C GLN A 111 -23.33 5.99 7.62
N LYS A 112 -23.66 5.22 6.60
CA LYS A 112 -25.01 4.64 6.45
C LYS A 112 -25.41 3.76 7.64
N ARG A 113 -24.43 3.11 8.26
CA ARG A 113 -24.66 2.16 9.35
C ARG A 113 -24.53 2.77 10.74
N PHE A 114 -23.55 3.67 10.97
CA PHE A 114 -23.15 4.20 12.27
C PHE A 114 -23.14 5.72 12.35
N GLY A 115 -23.44 6.43 11.24
CA GLY A 115 -23.44 7.89 11.22
C GLY A 115 -22.08 8.54 10.94
N GLY A 116 -22.08 9.89 10.97
CA GLY A 116 -20.93 10.70 10.54
C GLY A 116 -19.68 10.58 11.42
N ALA A 117 -19.84 10.33 12.73
CA ALA A 117 -18.72 10.23 13.66
C ALA A 117 -17.79 9.05 13.31
N VAL A 118 -18.35 7.85 13.05
CA VAL A 118 -17.56 6.67 12.67
C VAL A 118 -16.91 6.87 11.30
N ARG A 119 -17.63 7.49 10.34
CA ARG A 119 -17.05 7.87 9.04
C ARG A 119 -15.84 8.78 9.21
N ALA A 120 -15.99 9.88 9.93
CA ALA A 120 -14.92 10.87 10.13
C ALA A 120 -13.70 10.25 10.84
N THR A 121 -13.94 9.43 11.88
CA THR A 121 -12.86 8.74 12.61
C THR A 121 -12.09 7.78 11.69
N SER A 122 -12.79 6.94 10.93
CA SER A 122 -12.15 6.00 9.98
C SER A 122 -11.38 6.73 8.89
N SER A 123 -11.95 7.79 8.34
CA SER A 123 -11.30 8.64 7.34
C SER A 123 -10.08 9.39 7.91
N GLY A 124 -10.16 9.87 9.16
CA GLY A 124 -9.03 10.48 9.85
C GLY A 124 -7.86 9.50 10.07
N ILE A 125 -8.17 8.27 10.50
CA ILE A 125 -7.19 7.18 10.62
C ILE A 125 -6.53 6.90 9.27
N PHE A 126 -7.31 6.83 8.20
CA PHE A 126 -6.80 6.66 6.84
C PHE A 126 -5.85 7.78 6.44
N LEU A 127 -6.23 9.04 6.61
CA LEU A 127 -5.39 10.19 6.25
C LEU A 127 -4.06 10.16 6.99
N LEU A 128 -4.07 9.86 8.29
CA LEU A 128 -2.87 9.75 9.11
C LEU A 128 -1.97 8.59 8.66
N SER A 129 -2.54 7.39 8.51
CA SER A 129 -1.79 6.19 8.13
C SER A 129 -1.16 6.32 6.74
N ARG A 130 -1.90 6.94 5.79
CA ARG A 130 -1.38 7.18 4.44
C ARG A 130 -0.29 8.25 4.41
N THR A 131 -0.44 9.31 5.18
CA THR A 131 0.60 10.32 5.30
C THR A 131 1.92 9.71 5.77
N LEU A 132 1.86 8.87 6.81
CA LEU A 132 3.04 8.19 7.34
C LEU A 132 3.58 7.14 6.35
N GLY A 133 2.73 6.25 5.87
CA GLY A 133 3.14 5.15 4.98
C GLY A 133 3.71 5.63 3.65
N ASP A 134 3.07 6.60 3.01
CA ASP A 134 3.53 7.11 1.72
C ASP A 134 4.73 8.08 1.87
N GLY A 135 4.86 8.75 3.03
CA GLY A 135 6.09 9.48 3.37
C GLY A 135 7.30 8.55 3.50
N ILE A 136 7.14 7.38 4.15
CA ILE A 136 8.20 6.36 4.24
C ILE A 136 8.52 5.81 2.83
N ARG A 137 7.53 5.59 1.98
CA ARG A 137 7.75 5.18 0.57
C ARG A 137 8.57 6.21 -0.20
N LEU A 138 8.21 7.49 -0.08
CA LEU A 138 8.91 8.59 -0.74
C LEU A 138 10.37 8.67 -0.26
N HIS A 139 10.62 8.51 1.06
CA HIS A 139 11.96 8.42 1.60
C HIS A 139 12.75 7.26 0.98
N ALA A 140 12.17 6.04 0.92
CA ALA A 140 12.84 4.87 0.36
C ALA A 140 13.25 5.09 -1.11
N ALA A 141 12.39 5.69 -1.93
CA ALA A 141 12.72 6.04 -3.32
C ALA A 141 13.80 7.11 -3.42
N ALA A 142 13.72 8.14 -2.57
CA ALA A 142 14.72 9.20 -2.52
C ALA A 142 16.09 8.66 -2.07
N LEU A 143 16.13 7.74 -1.11
CA LEU A 143 17.34 7.06 -0.66
C LEU A 143 18.02 6.32 -1.82
N VAL A 144 17.25 5.50 -2.56
CA VAL A 144 17.80 4.76 -3.71
C VAL A 144 18.37 5.71 -4.75
N LEU A 145 17.63 6.77 -5.09
CA LEU A 145 18.08 7.77 -6.06
C LEU A 145 19.30 8.52 -5.55
N SER A 146 19.35 8.86 -4.26
CA SER A 146 20.48 9.51 -3.60
C SER A 146 21.73 8.65 -3.66
N VAL A 147 21.64 7.37 -3.28
CA VAL A 147 22.76 6.43 -3.30
C VAL A 147 23.28 6.21 -4.72
N ALA A 148 22.37 5.99 -5.69
CA ALA A 148 22.74 5.72 -7.07
C ALA A 148 23.33 6.95 -7.77
N ALA A 149 22.77 8.15 -7.54
CA ALA A 149 23.17 9.38 -8.22
C ALA A 149 24.29 10.16 -7.48
N GLY A 150 24.59 9.83 -6.22
CA GLY A 150 25.49 10.62 -5.39
C GLY A 150 24.96 12.02 -5.05
N ILE A 151 23.64 12.22 -5.09
CA ILE A 151 22.96 13.49 -4.83
C ILE A 151 22.42 13.49 -3.40
N ASN A 152 22.37 14.66 -2.77
CA ASN A 152 21.80 14.76 -1.43
C ASN A 152 20.32 14.32 -1.43
N GLU A 153 19.96 13.47 -0.49
CA GLU A 153 18.65 12.86 -0.36
C GLU A 153 17.49 13.88 -0.30
N TRP A 154 17.71 15.05 0.31
CA TRP A 154 16.70 16.12 0.35
C TRP A 154 16.29 16.62 -1.05
N TRP A 155 17.25 16.74 -1.96
CA TRP A 155 16.93 17.10 -3.35
C TRP A 155 16.16 16.00 -4.06
N CYS A 156 16.43 14.74 -3.74
CA CYS A 156 15.68 13.60 -4.27
C CYS A 156 14.24 13.59 -3.73
N ILE A 157 14.03 13.82 -2.42
CA ILE A 157 12.70 13.94 -1.81
C ILE A 157 11.92 15.07 -2.49
N LEU A 158 12.55 16.24 -2.65
CA LEU A 158 11.91 17.40 -3.26
C LEU A 158 11.54 17.12 -4.73
N ALA A 159 12.46 16.60 -5.53
CA ALA A 159 12.22 16.32 -6.94
C ALA A 159 11.09 15.29 -7.15
N LEU A 160 11.13 14.17 -6.42
CA LEU A 160 10.11 13.13 -6.50
C LEU A 160 8.76 13.63 -5.97
N GLY A 161 8.74 14.34 -4.84
CA GLY A 161 7.52 14.87 -4.24
C GLY A 161 6.83 15.91 -5.13
N VAL A 162 7.60 16.81 -5.75
CA VAL A 162 7.05 17.79 -6.72
C VAL A 162 6.50 17.08 -7.96
N ALA A 163 7.25 16.13 -8.53
CA ALA A 163 6.75 15.35 -9.68
C ALA A 163 5.45 14.63 -9.35
N MET A 164 5.36 14.00 -8.16
CA MET A 164 4.18 13.31 -7.66
C MET A 164 2.96 14.24 -7.54
N ILE A 165 3.14 15.45 -6.98
CA ILE A 165 2.08 16.44 -6.87
C ILE A 165 1.59 16.88 -8.26
N LEU A 166 2.51 17.23 -9.15
CA LEU A 166 2.17 17.78 -10.46
C LEU A 166 1.32 16.83 -11.31
N TYR A 167 1.70 15.57 -11.40
CA TYR A 167 0.92 14.66 -12.23
C TYR A 167 -0.40 14.21 -11.59
N THR A 168 -0.47 14.18 -10.24
CA THR A 168 -1.70 13.77 -9.54
C THR A 168 -2.76 14.86 -9.57
N GLU A 169 -2.38 16.12 -9.42
CA GLU A 169 -3.30 17.25 -9.40
C GLU A 169 -4.09 17.38 -10.71
N GLU A 170 -3.46 17.16 -11.86
CA GLU A 170 -4.12 17.27 -13.17
C GLU A 170 -4.85 15.98 -13.60
N GLY A 171 -4.38 14.82 -13.13
CA GLY A 171 -4.73 13.54 -13.75
C GLY A 171 -6.03 12.88 -13.28
N GLY A 172 -6.49 13.11 -12.07
CA GLY A 172 -7.63 12.37 -11.50
C GLY A 172 -7.41 10.85 -11.45
N VAL A 173 -8.48 10.10 -11.11
CA VAL A 173 -8.39 8.64 -10.90
C VAL A 173 -8.07 7.85 -12.18
N ILE A 174 -8.58 8.25 -13.33
CA ILE A 174 -8.35 7.53 -14.61
C ILE A 174 -6.88 7.64 -15.04
N ALA A 175 -6.31 8.84 -14.97
CA ALA A 175 -4.89 9.00 -15.26
C ALA A 175 -4.03 8.15 -14.33
N THR A 176 -4.34 8.15 -13.03
CA THR A 176 -3.62 7.34 -12.04
C THR A 176 -3.68 5.84 -12.38
N ILE A 177 -4.85 5.31 -12.76
CA ILE A 177 -4.99 3.88 -13.10
C ILE A 177 -4.13 3.48 -14.30
N TRP A 178 -4.13 4.29 -15.35
CA TRP A 178 -3.35 3.97 -16.54
C TRP A 178 -1.85 4.18 -16.34
N THR A 179 -1.45 5.23 -15.58
CA THR A 179 -0.05 5.41 -15.21
C THR A 179 0.43 4.28 -14.31
N ASP A 180 -0.34 3.89 -13.29
CA ASP A 180 -0.04 2.76 -12.41
C ASP A 180 0.11 1.46 -13.23
N SER A 181 -0.78 1.20 -14.20
CA SER A 181 -0.68 0.01 -15.05
C SER A 181 0.61 -0.01 -15.87
N ILE A 182 1.02 1.11 -16.46
CA ILE A 182 2.31 1.24 -17.16
C ILE A 182 3.47 1.03 -16.19
N GLN A 183 3.40 1.63 -15.01
CA GLN A 183 4.40 1.51 -13.96
C GLN A 183 4.61 0.05 -13.53
N MET A 184 3.54 -0.73 -13.42
CA MET A 184 3.63 -2.17 -13.13
C MET A 184 4.52 -2.88 -14.17
N PHE A 185 4.28 -2.67 -15.45
CA PHE A 185 5.10 -3.29 -16.48
C PHE A 185 6.56 -2.82 -16.44
N VAL A 186 6.79 -1.54 -16.18
CA VAL A 186 8.15 -0.98 -16.09
C VAL A 186 8.92 -1.60 -14.93
N TYR A 187 8.34 -1.69 -13.72
CA TYR A 187 9.08 -2.24 -12.60
C TYR A 187 9.22 -3.77 -12.66
N LEU A 188 8.24 -4.50 -13.19
CA LEU A 188 8.38 -5.95 -13.41
C LEU A 188 9.49 -6.24 -14.44
N PHE A 189 9.51 -5.48 -15.53
CA PHE A 189 10.57 -5.58 -16.52
C PHE A 189 11.95 -5.26 -15.90
N GLY A 190 12.05 -4.18 -15.10
CA GLY A 190 13.26 -3.83 -14.37
C GLY A 190 13.72 -4.94 -13.41
N ALA A 191 12.78 -5.58 -12.70
CA ALA A 191 13.09 -6.71 -11.82
C ALA A 191 13.62 -7.93 -12.59
N ILE A 192 13.02 -8.25 -13.72
CA ILE A 192 13.47 -9.35 -14.61
C ILE A 192 14.87 -9.05 -15.16
N VAL A 193 15.12 -7.83 -15.63
CA VAL A 193 16.44 -7.40 -16.11
C VAL A 193 17.47 -7.54 -15.00
N CYS A 194 17.15 -7.12 -13.79
CA CYS A 194 18.02 -7.24 -12.62
C CYS A 194 18.32 -8.71 -12.30
N PHE A 195 17.28 -9.56 -12.29
CA PHE A 195 17.41 -10.99 -12.06
C PHE A 195 18.35 -11.65 -13.07
N VAL A 196 18.15 -11.38 -14.37
CA VAL A 196 18.98 -11.91 -15.44
C VAL A 196 20.42 -11.41 -15.33
N ALA A 197 20.61 -10.13 -14.99
CA ALA A 197 21.94 -9.55 -14.83
C ALA A 197 22.73 -10.22 -13.70
N VAL A 198 22.11 -10.39 -12.53
CA VAL A 198 22.73 -11.09 -11.39
C VAL A 198 23.02 -12.55 -11.75
N ALA A 199 22.06 -13.23 -12.38
CA ALA A 199 22.22 -14.63 -12.79
C ALA A 199 23.42 -14.83 -13.75
N ASN A 200 23.60 -13.92 -14.71
CA ASN A 200 24.73 -13.96 -15.66
C ASN A 200 26.08 -13.62 -15.02
N ALA A 201 26.08 -12.88 -13.92
CA ALA A 201 27.29 -12.53 -13.18
C ALA A 201 27.76 -13.66 -12.22
N LEU A 202 26.91 -14.68 -11.99
CA LEU A 202 27.19 -15.76 -11.06
C LEU A 202 27.87 -16.96 -11.74
N PRO A 203 28.95 -17.51 -11.17
CA PRO A 203 29.48 -18.83 -11.57
C PRO A 203 28.39 -19.89 -11.34
N GLY A 204 28.04 -20.64 -12.40
CA GLY A 204 26.94 -21.64 -12.35
C GLY A 204 25.53 -21.06 -12.46
N GLY A 205 25.38 -19.75 -12.67
CA GLY A 205 24.10 -19.09 -12.93
C GLY A 205 23.09 -19.23 -11.80
N VAL A 206 21.80 -19.29 -12.17
CA VAL A 206 20.69 -19.44 -11.21
C VAL A 206 20.82 -20.75 -10.41
N MET A 207 21.15 -21.87 -11.10
CA MET A 207 21.18 -23.19 -10.44
C MET A 207 22.27 -23.25 -9.38
N GLY A 208 23.49 -22.79 -9.67
CA GLY A 208 24.58 -22.76 -8.69
C GLY A 208 24.29 -21.87 -7.47
N ALA A 209 23.59 -20.74 -7.70
CA ALA A 209 23.14 -19.88 -6.60
C ALA A 209 22.11 -20.58 -5.69
N PHE A 210 21.14 -21.27 -6.27
CA PHE A 210 20.12 -21.99 -5.52
C PHE A 210 20.67 -23.22 -4.80
N GLU A 211 21.61 -23.97 -5.40
CA GLU A 211 22.31 -25.06 -4.73
C GLU A 211 23.08 -24.56 -3.50
N LYS A 212 23.84 -23.46 -3.65
CA LYS A 212 24.53 -22.81 -2.53
C LYS A 212 23.55 -22.36 -1.44
N ALA A 213 22.44 -21.76 -1.84
CA ALA A 213 21.38 -21.31 -0.93
C ALA A 213 20.68 -22.48 -0.20
N ALA A 214 20.49 -23.61 -0.89
CA ALA A 214 19.90 -24.81 -0.29
C ALA A 214 20.77 -25.33 0.87
N VAL A 215 22.07 -25.45 0.66
CA VAL A 215 23.04 -25.86 1.69
C VAL A 215 23.03 -24.89 2.88
N ALA A 216 22.84 -23.58 2.62
CA ALA A 216 22.77 -22.55 3.66
C ALA A 216 21.37 -22.43 4.34
N GLY A 217 20.40 -23.27 3.99
CA GLY A 217 19.04 -23.23 4.54
C GLY A 217 18.18 -22.04 4.08
N LYS A 218 18.63 -21.31 3.07
CA LYS A 218 17.96 -20.08 2.58
C LYS A 218 16.73 -20.35 1.71
N LEU A 219 16.50 -21.58 1.28
CA LEU A 219 15.29 -21.97 0.53
C LEU A 219 14.13 -22.38 1.41
N THR A 220 14.27 -22.29 2.72
CA THR A 220 13.18 -22.55 3.66
C THR A 220 12.05 -21.57 3.43
N PHE A 221 10.86 -22.06 3.04
CA PHE A 221 9.67 -21.21 2.82
C PHE A 221 8.57 -21.47 3.85
N LEU A 222 8.67 -22.55 4.62
CA LEU A 222 7.69 -22.94 5.61
C LEU A 222 8.31 -22.94 7.01
N ASN A 223 7.74 -22.14 7.91
CA ASN A 223 8.04 -22.13 9.33
C ASN A 223 6.72 -22.38 10.10
N THR A 224 6.57 -23.55 10.67
CA THR A 224 5.36 -23.98 11.40
C THR A 224 5.42 -23.72 12.90
N SER A 225 6.52 -23.13 13.41
CA SER A 225 6.63 -22.79 14.82
C SER A 225 5.52 -21.81 15.23
N PHE A 226 5.01 -21.96 16.45
CA PHE A 226 4.07 -20.99 17.02
C PHE A 226 4.85 -19.99 17.88
N ASP A 227 5.38 -18.96 17.22
CA ASP A 227 6.06 -17.86 17.88
C ASP A 227 5.37 -16.54 17.46
N VAL A 228 4.79 -15.84 18.42
CA VAL A 228 4.10 -14.58 18.19
C VAL A 228 5.05 -13.41 17.94
N HIS A 229 6.34 -13.59 18.22
CA HIS A 229 7.38 -12.58 17.99
C HIS A 229 8.05 -12.70 16.61
N ASP A 230 7.95 -13.89 15.96
CA ASP A 230 8.43 -14.09 14.59
C ASP A 230 7.35 -13.71 13.57
N PRO A 231 7.58 -12.68 12.73
CA PRO A 231 6.61 -12.24 11.72
C PRO A 231 6.40 -13.24 10.57
N PHE A 232 7.27 -14.23 10.42
CA PHE A 232 7.30 -15.11 9.26
C PHE A 232 7.06 -16.59 9.63
N THR A 233 6.24 -16.86 10.63
CA THR A 233 5.63 -18.18 10.86
C THR A 233 4.39 -18.36 9.99
N ILE A 234 3.93 -19.60 9.76
CA ILE A 234 2.70 -19.85 8.99
C ILE A 234 1.48 -19.16 9.64
N TRP A 235 1.43 -19.13 10.96
CA TRP A 235 0.34 -18.50 11.71
C TRP A 235 0.32 -16.99 11.57
N ALA A 236 1.45 -16.35 11.84
CA ALA A 236 1.62 -14.90 11.68
C ALA A 236 1.50 -14.47 10.22
N GLY A 237 2.07 -15.26 9.29
CA GLY A 237 2.02 -14.98 7.85
C GLY A 237 0.60 -15.08 7.29
N VAL A 238 -0.05 -16.24 7.43
CA VAL A 238 -1.37 -16.46 6.81
C VAL A 238 -2.44 -15.61 7.48
N ILE A 239 -2.54 -15.61 8.81
CA ILE A 239 -3.54 -14.80 9.52
C ILE A 239 -3.22 -13.30 9.37
N GLY A 240 -1.99 -12.92 9.64
CA GLY A 240 -1.58 -11.52 9.54
C GLY A 240 -1.69 -10.97 8.12
N GLY A 241 -1.22 -11.72 7.11
CA GLY A 241 -1.33 -11.34 5.71
C GLY A 241 -2.79 -11.24 5.22
N MET A 242 -3.65 -12.16 5.66
CA MET A 242 -5.08 -12.12 5.38
C MET A 242 -5.72 -10.83 5.94
N PHE A 243 -5.49 -10.53 7.24
CA PHE A 243 -6.05 -9.33 7.86
C PHE A 243 -5.44 -8.04 7.30
N LEU A 244 -4.14 -8.03 6.98
CA LEU A 244 -3.50 -6.90 6.32
C LEU A 244 -4.12 -6.63 4.96
N THR A 245 -4.42 -7.68 4.18
CA THR A 245 -5.11 -7.53 2.89
C THR A 245 -6.56 -7.07 3.05
N ILE A 246 -7.29 -7.59 4.03
CA ILE A 246 -8.64 -7.08 4.34
C ILE A 246 -8.58 -5.59 4.69
N ALA A 247 -7.58 -5.17 5.47
CA ALA A 247 -7.38 -3.77 5.80
C ALA A 247 -7.11 -2.92 4.56
N THR A 248 -6.14 -3.29 3.76
CA THR A 248 -5.69 -2.50 2.61
C THR A 248 -6.69 -2.54 1.44
N HIS A 249 -7.23 -3.70 1.10
CA HIS A 249 -8.13 -3.85 -0.05
C HIS A 249 -9.61 -3.81 0.32
N GLY A 250 -9.96 -4.13 1.57
CA GLY A 250 -11.35 -4.15 2.03
C GLY A 250 -11.82 -2.82 2.64
N THR A 251 -10.94 -2.05 3.26
CA THR A 251 -11.36 -0.87 4.03
C THR A 251 -10.62 0.42 3.70
N ASP A 252 -9.39 0.33 3.19
CA ASP A 252 -8.59 1.49 2.84
C ASP A 252 -9.08 2.14 1.54
N HIS A 253 -9.47 3.40 1.62
CA HIS A 253 -10.06 4.12 0.48
C HIS A 253 -9.14 4.19 -0.74
N TYR A 254 -7.83 4.23 -0.55
CA TYR A 254 -6.86 4.29 -1.65
C TYR A 254 -6.96 3.08 -2.59
N LEU A 255 -7.02 1.86 -2.05
CA LEU A 255 -7.18 0.64 -2.85
C LEU A 255 -8.64 0.40 -3.24
N VAL A 256 -9.60 0.70 -2.35
CA VAL A 256 -11.03 0.60 -2.69
C VAL A 256 -11.38 1.47 -3.89
N GLN A 257 -10.84 2.68 -4.00
CA GLN A 257 -11.06 3.56 -5.16
C GLN A 257 -10.66 2.90 -6.49
N ARG A 258 -9.64 1.98 -6.49
CA ARG A 258 -9.18 1.26 -7.70
C ARG A 258 -10.22 0.28 -8.25
N PHE A 259 -11.08 -0.29 -7.41
CA PHE A 259 -12.15 -1.15 -7.93
C PHE A 259 -13.47 -0.40 -8.17
N LEU A 260 -13.71 0.73 -7.52
CA LEU A 260 -14.93 1.53 -7.75
C LEU A 260 -15.04 2.06 -9.19
N VAL A 261 -13.93 2.16 -9.91
CA VAL A 261 -13.87 2.57 -11.32
C VAL A 261 -14.08 1.44 -12.31
N ALA A 262 -14.15 0.18 -11.85
CA ALA A 262 -14.38 -0.98 -12.70
C ALA A 262 -15.75 -0.90 -13.40
N LYS A 263 -15.84 -1.50 -14.59
CA LYS A 263 -17.07 -1.56 -15.39
C LYS A 263 -18.23 -2.24 -14.65
N SER A 264 -17.90 -3.24 -13.84
CA SER A 264 -18.88 -4.03 -13.09
C SER A 264 -18.27 -4.58 -11.80
N GLN A 265 -19.11 -5.03 -10.87
CA GLN A 265 -18.69 -5.76 -9.68
C GLN A 265 -17.84 -7.01 -10.06
N LYS A 266 -18.26 -7.72 -11.11
CA LYS A 266 -17.53 -8.92 -11.61
C LYS A 266 -16.14 -8.57 -12.09
N ASP A 267 -15.99 -7.46 -12.85
CA ASP A 267 -14.66 -6.98 -13.27
C ASP A 267 -13.78 -6.63 -12.08
N ALA A 268 -14.33 -5.97 -11.06
CA ALA A 268 -13.61 -5.66 -9.82
C ALA A 268 -13.17 -6.94 -9.08
N GLN A 269 -14.05 -7.95 -8.96
CA GLN A 269 -13.73 -9.23 -8.32
C GLN A 269 -12.63 -9.99 -9.07
N ILE A 270 -12.74 -10.12 -10.40
CA ILE A 270 -11.73 -10.78 -11.23
C ILE A 270 -10.40 -10.04 -11.12
N GLY A 271 -10.41 -8.70 -11.23
CA GLY A 271 -9.21 -7.88 -11.11
C GLY A 271 -8.51 -8.05 -9.75
N LEU A 272 -9.29 -8.04 -8.66
CA LEU A 272 -8.76 -8.21 -7.31
C LEU A 272 -8.17 -9.62 -7.07
N ILE A 273 -8.87 -10.69 -7.48
CA ILE A 273 -8.39 -12.06 -7.32
C ILE A 273 -7.12 -12.28 -8.16
N LEU A 274 -7.13 -11.85 -9.43
CA LEU A 274 -5.98 -11.98 -10.32
C LEU A 274 -4.76 -11.22 -9.76
N SER A 275 -4.96 -10.02 -9.20
CA SER A 275 -3.88 -9.26 -8.58
C SER A 275 -3.18 -10.06 -7.46
N GLY A 276 -3.88 -10.92 -6.73
CA GLY A 276 -3.31 -11.78 -5.71
C GLY A 276 -2.29 -12.78 -6.27
N PHE A 277 -2.61 -13.43 -7.36
CA PHE A 277 -1.68 -14.35 -8.02
C PHE A 277 -0.51 -13.63 -8.68
N LEU A 278 -0.74 -12.46 -9.26
CA LEU A 278 0.33 -11.64 -9.84
C LEU A 278 1.30 -11.16 -8.76
N VAL A 279 0.79 -10.72 -7.60
CA VAL A 279 1.61 -10.32 -6.45
C VAL A 279 2.38 -11.52 -5.89
N PHE A 280 1.77 -12.71 -5.83
CA PHE A 280 2.47 -13.92 -5.42
C PHE A 280 3.66 -14.22 -6.34
N ALA A 281 3.44 -14.26 -7.65
CA ALA A 281 4.51 -14.49 -8.62
C ALA A 281 5.62 -13.43 -8.54
N GLN A 282 5.24 -12.18 -8.32
CA GLN A 282 6.16 -11.06 -8.12
C GLN A 282 7.02 -11.22 -6.87
N PHE A 283 6.45 -11.63 -5.71
CA PHE A 283 7.23 -11.88 -4.51
C PHE A 283 8.19 -13.06 -4.68
N VAL A 284 7.79 -14.13 -5.40
CA VAL A 284 8.71 -15.22 -5.77
C VAL A 284 9.89 -14.66 -6.56
N LEU A 285 9.66 -13.79 -7.54
CA LEU A 285 10.73 -13.15 -8.32
C LEU A 285 11.65 -12.31 -7.45
N PHE A 286 11.11 -11.44 -6.60
CA PHE A 286 11.91 -10.54 -5.76
C PHE A 286 12.70 -11.30 -4.67
N LEU A 287 12.09 -12.29 -4.03
CA LEU A 287 12.80 -13.10 -3.05
C LEU A 287 13.90 -13.94 -3.71
N SER A 288 13.64 -14.48 -4.91
CA SER A 288 14.66 -15.18 -5.70
C SER A 288 15.82 -14.26 -6.07
N LEU A 289 15.54 -13.01 -6.45
CA LEU A 289 16.55 -11.99 -6.71
C LEU A 289 17.44 -11.75 -5.47
N GLY A 290 16.84 -11.71 -4.26
CA GLY A 290 17.62 -11.57 -3.01
C GLY A 290 18.55 -12.75 -2.75
N ILE A 291 18.14 -13.98 -3.06
CA ILE A 291 18.98 -15.17 -2.98
C ILE A 291 20.16 -15.10 -4.00
N LEU A 292 19.88 -14.66 -5.24
CA LEU A 292 20.95 -14.47 -6.23
C LEU A 292 21.96 -13.41 -5.77
N LEU A 293 21.49 -12.29 -5.22
CA LEU A 293 22.33 -11.24 -4.67
C LEU A 293 23.17 -11.74 -3.47
N TRP A 294 22.58 -12.58 -2.59
CA TRP A 294 23.31 -13.22 -1.50
C TRP A 294 24.44 -14.11 -2.02
N ALA A 295 24.18 -14.90 -3.05
CA ALA A 295 25.19 -15.74 -3.67
C ALA A 295 26.28 -14.89 -4.36
N PHE A 296 25.89 -13.79 -5.03
CA PHE A 296 26.81 -12.86 -5.71
C PHE A 296 27.77 -12.16 -4.73
N TYR A 297 27.24 -11.66 -3.61
CA TYR A 297 28.05 -10.98 -2.58
C TYR A 297 28.66 -11.92 -1.55
N ASP A 298 28.55 -13.23 -1.74
CA ASP A 298 29.07 -14.26 -0.83
C ASP A 298 28.67 -14.06 0.64
N GLY A 299 27.40 -13.66 0.86
CA GLY A 299 26.86 -13.40 2.19
C GLY A 299 27.42 -12.17 2.91
N ARG A 300 28.04 -11.23 2.19
CA ARG A 300 28.53 -9.95 2.75
C ARG A 300 27.43 -9.26 3.56
N LYS A 301 27.78 -8.74 4.74
CA LYS A 301 26.86 -7.95 5.55
C LYS A 301 26.78 -6.51 5.04
N PHE A 302 25.57 -6.00 4.87
CA PHE A 302 25.28 -4.61 4.58
C PHE A 302 24.77 -3.90 5.84
N ALA A 303 24.96 -2.59 5.93
CA ALA A 303 24.45 -1.80 7.05
C ALA A 303 22.92 -1.78 7.07
N ARG A 304 22.30 -1.75 5.89
CA ARG A 304 20.82 -1.74 5.71
C ARG A 304 20.45 -2.72 4.61
N ALA A 305 19.39 -3.50 4.83
CA ALA A 305 18.84 -4.42 3.83
C ALA A 305 18.42 -3.71 2.53
N ASP A 306 17.94 -2.48 2.65
CA ASP A 306 17.45 -1.66 1.54
C ASP A 306 18.59 -1.14 0.62
N GLU A 307 19.87 -1.29 1.00
CA GLU A 307 21.04 -0.88 0.21
C GLU A 307 21.56 -1.97 -0.73
N ILE A 308 21.18 -3.24 -0.52
CA ILE A 308 21.73 -4.40 -1.22
C ILE A 308 21.52 -4.30 -2.73
N LEU A 309 20.25 -4.18 -3.15
CA LEU A 309 19.91 -4.09 -4.56
C LEU A 309 20.39 -2.79 -5.23
N PRO A 310 20.24 -1.59 -4.64
CA PRO A 310 20.78 -0.36 -5.20
C PRO A 310 22.32 -0.39 -5.39
N THR A 311 23.04 -1.05 -4.48
CA THR A 311 24.50 -1.21 -4.59
C THR A 311 24.86 -2.05 -5.81
N PHE A 312 24.15 -3.16 -6.06
CA PHE A 312 24.34 -3.96 -7.27
C PHE A 312 24.05 -3.15 -8.54
N VAL A 313 22.91 -2.48 -8.56
CA VAL A 313 22.48 -1.66 -9.70
C VAL A 313 23.49 -0.57 -10.05
N GLY A 314 24.05 0.09 -9.03
CA GLY A 314 25.00 1.19 -9.24
C GLY A 314 26.40 0.75 -9.62
N ASN A 315 26.86 -0.44 -9.19
CA ASN A 315 28.23 -0.88 -9.39
C ASN A 315 28.40 -1.83 -10.57
N GLU A 316 27.41 -2.68 -10.85
CA GLU A 316 27.57 -3.83 -11.74
C GLU A 316 26.86 -3.66 -13.08
N LEU A 317 25.89 -2.71 -13.18
CA LEU A 317 25.11 -2.58 -14.39
C LEU A 317 25.60 -1.48 -15.32
N PRO A 318 25.59 -1.72 -16.67
CA PRO A 318 25.79 -0.66 -17.65
C PRO A 318 24.76 0.46 -17.50
N GLY A 319 25.16 1.71 -17.78
CA GLY A 319 24.37 2.91 -17.48
C GLY A 319 22.94 2.94 -17.97
N VAL A 320 22.62 2.35 -19.14
CA VAL A 320 21.24 2.27 -19.64
C VAL A 320 20.37 1.38 -18.74
N PHE A 321 20.89 0.21 -18.31
CA PHE A 321 20.19 -0.69 -17.39
C PHE A 321 20.08 -0.11 -15.99
N THR A 322 21.12 0.57 -15.50
CA THR A 322 21.05 1.35 -14.26
C THR A 322 19.91 2.36 -14.31
N GLY A 323 19.81 3.15 -15.39
CA GLY A 323 18.74 4.10 -15.60
C GLY A 323 17.37 3.46 -15.65
N LEU A 324 17.22 2.31 -16.32
CA LEU A 324 15.96 1.56 -16.40
C LEU A 324 15.49 1.06 -15.02
N ILE A 325 16.40 0.53 -14.21
CA ILE A 325 16.04 0.01 -12.87
C ILE A 325 15.75 1.17 -11.92
N LEU A 326 16.48 2.28 -12.00
CA LEU A 326 16.13 3.48 -11.25
C LEU A 326 14.77 4.03 -11.67
N ALA A 327 14.46 4.02 -12.97
CA ALA A 327 13.13 4.37 -13.46
C ALA A 327 12.04 3.42 -12.91
N ALA A 328 12.31 2.12 -12.84
CA ALA A 328 11.41 1.14 -12.23
C ALA A 328 11.17 1.38 -10.74
N ILE A 329 12.21 1.72 -9.98
CA ILE A 329 12.12 2.05 -8.55
C ILE A 329 11.33 3.36 -8.35
N VAL A 330 11.60 4.37 -9.17
CA VAL A 330 10.85 5.63 -9.16
C VAL A 330 9.39 5.40 -9.57
N ALA A 331 9.15 4.52 -10.57
CA ALA A 331 7.79 4.12 -10.95
C ALA A 331 6.98 3.59 -9.77
N ALA A 332 7.58 2.69 -9.01
CA ALA A 332 6.95 2.11 -7.82
C ALA A 332 6.72 3.13 -6.68
N ALA A 333 7.43 4.26 -6.67
CA ALA A 333 7.23 5.35 -5.71
C ALA A 333 6.14 6.33 -6.14
N LEU A 334 5.98 6.53 -7.44
CA LEU A 334 5.11 7.56 -8.01
C LEU A 334 3.63 7.16 -8.10
N SER A 335 3.16 6.14 -7.39
CA SER A 335 1.72 5.82 -7.25
C SER A 335 1.18 6.40 -5.93
N PRO A 336 0.88 7.71 -5.85
CA PRO A 336 0.50 8.35 -4.61
C PRO A 336 -0.97 8.16 -4.27
N SER A 337 -1.25 8.09 -2.98
CA SER A 337 -2.62 8.15 -2.45
C SER A 337 -3.23 9.57 -2.47
N LEU A 338 -2.53 10.57 -2.99
CA LEU A 338 -2.91 11.99 -2.91
C LEU A 338 -4.34 12.27 -3.39
N ASN A 339 -4.76 11.65 -4.51
CA ASN A 339 -6.13 11.79 -5.02
C ASN A 339 -7.17 11.22 -4.05
N SER A 340 -6.89 10.04 -3.47
CA SER A 340 -7.78 9.40 -2.48
C SER A 340 -7.83 10.19 -1.17
N MET A 341 -6.68 10.76 -0.73
CA MET A 341 -6.62 11.62 0.46
C MET A 341 -7.37 12.93 0.24
N ALA A 342 -7.23 13.54 -0.94
CA ALA A 342 -8.00 14.73 -1.31
C ALA A 342 -9.51 14.43 -1.37
N SER A 343 -9.91 13.27 -1.92
CA SER A 343 -11.30 12.80 -1.92
C SER A 343 -11.85 12.65 -0.50
N ALA A 344 -11.13 11.94 0.36
CA ALA A 344 -11.52 11.73 1.76
C ALA A 344 -11.61 13.08 2.52
N THR A 345 -10.62 13.95 2.38
CA THR A 345 -10.64 15.27 3.02
C THR A 345 -11.85 16.10 2.56
N LEU A 346 -12.13 16.11 1.26
CA LEU A 346 -13.24 16.87 0.70
C LEU A 346 -14.59 16.28 1.11
N ARG A 347 -14.77 14.97 0.92
CA ARG A 347 -16.07 14.29 1.07
C ARG A 347 -16.40 13.93 2.51
N ASP A 348 -15.41 13.56 3.31
CA ASP A 348 -15.65 13.08 4.67
C ASP A 348 -15.54 14.19 5.72
N PHE A 349 -14.90 15.34 5.39
CA PHE A 349 -14.74 16.45 6.31
C PHE A 349 -15.26 17.79 5.77
N TYR A 350 -14.76 18.27 4.62
CA TYR A 350 -15.08 19.62 4.18
C TYR A 350 -16.57 19.79 3.83
N VAL A 351 -17.09 18.94 2.94
CA VAL A 351 -18.48 19.05 2.50
C VAL A 351 -19.46 18.82 3.65
N PRO A 352 -19.31 17.79 4.53
CA PRO A 352 -20.29 17.58 5.60
C PRO A 352 -20.26 18.62 6.71
N TYR A 353 -19.08 19.18 7.06
CA TYR A 353 -18.92 19.95 8.28
C TYR A 353 -18.56 21.44 8.08
N VAL A 354 -18.01 21.79 6.91
CA VAL A 354 -17.57 23.17 6.64
C VAL A 354 -18.52 23.87 5.68
N GLU A 355 -18.89 23.22 4.57
CA GLU A 355 -19.74 23.83 3.55
C GLU A 355 -20.56 22.79 2.79
N PRO A 356 -21.73 22.38 3.35
CA PRO A 356 -22.59 21.36 2.74
C PRO A 356 -23.10 21.72 1.33
N GLY A 357 -23.17 23.01 1.01
CA GLY A 357 -23.65 23.52 -0.29
C GLY A 357 -22.54 23.91 -1.26
N ALA A 358 -21.29 23.50 -1.03
CA ALA A 358 -20.15 23.86 -1.88
C ALA A 358 -20.41 23.49 -3.36
N SER A 359 -20.28 24.46 -4.27
CA SER A 359 -20.45 24.22 -5.72
C SER A 359 -19.42 23.24 -6.25
N GLU A 360 -19.76 22.50 -7.29
CA GLU A 360 -18.88 21.50 -7.91
C GLU A 360 -17.52 22.08 -8.31
N ALA A 361 -17.52 23.29 -8.89
CA ALA A 361 -16.32 24.01 -9.27
C ALA A 361 -15.43 24.36 -8.05
N LYS A 362 -16.03 24.67 -6.88
CA LYS A 362 -15.30 24.91 -5.63
C LYS A 362 -14.74 23.60 -5.08
N GLN A 363 -15.54 22.54 -5.09
CA GLN A 363 -15.11 21.20 -4.65
C GLN A 363 -13.89 20.71 -5.46
N LEU A 364 -13.90 20.88 -6.79
CA LEU A 364 -12.78 20.50 -7.63
C LEU A 364 -11.51 21.31 -7.33
N ARG A 365 -11.64 22.63 -7.14
CA ARG A 365 -10.51 23.49 -6.75
C ARG A 365 -9.93 23.10 -5.39
N LEU A 366 -10.79 22.78 -4.44
CA LEU A 366 -10.36 22.31 -3.12
C LEU A 366 -9.69 20.93 -3.18
N ALA A 367 -10.20 20.00 -3.99
CA ALA A 367 -9.57 18.71 -4.19
C ALA A 367 -8.12 18.86 -4.67
N LYS A 368 -7.88 19.73 -5.66
CA LYS A 368 -6.53 20.06 -6.15
C LYS A 368 -5.63 20.67 -5.06
N ARG A 369 -6.14 21.59 -4.24
CA ARG A 369 -5.40 22.18 -3.13
C ARG A 369 -5.09 21.14 -2.03
N PHE A 370 -6.01 20.25 -1.73
CA PHE A 370 -5.76 19.16 -0.77
C PHE A 370 -4.72 18.16 -1.31
N THR A 371 -4.69 17.91 -2.61
CA THR A 371 -3.63 17.11 -3.24
C THR A 371 -2.25 17.71 -2.97
N ILE A 372 -2.09 19.03 -3.18
CA ILE A 372 -0.83 19.74 -2.91
C ILE A 372 -0.49 19.69 -1.40
N PHE A 373 -1.47 19.98 -0.53
CA PHE A 373 -1.28 19.97 0.91
C PHE A 373 -0.75 18.62 1.41
N TRP A 374 -1.40 17.51 1.01
CA TRP A 374 -0.98 16.17 1.41
C TRP A 374 0.38 15.78 0.82
N GLY A 375 0.68 16.20 -0.40
CA GLY A 375 1.99 15.97 -1.02
C GLY A 375 3.12 16.66 -0.26
N VAL A 376 2.93 17.90 0.15
CA VAL A 376 3.91 18.65 0.98
C VAL A 376 4.09 17.98 2.33
N LEU A 377 3.00 17.52 2.95
CA LEU A 377 3.07 16.84 4.25
C LEU A 377 3.82 15.51 4.14
N GLN A 378 3.59 14.72 3.07
CA GLN A 378 4.32 13.47 2.81
C GLN A 378 5.81 13.72 2.57
N MET A 379 6.20 14.81 1.90
CA MET A 379 7.63 15.20 1.79
C MET A 379 8.23 15.51 3.17
N GLY A 380 7.49 16.16 4.06
CA GLY A 380 7.92 16.40 5.44
C GLY A 380 8.15 15.08 6.20
N VAL A 381 7.23 14.12 6.10
CA VAL A 381 7.37 12.79 6.72
C VAL A 381 8.56 12.03 6.11
N ALA A 382 8.76 12.10 4.80
CA ALA A 382 9.91 11.48 4.14
C ALA A 382 11.24 11.98 4.71
N GLY A 383 11.34 13.28 4.97
CA GLY A 383 12.52 13.88 5.61
C GLY A 383 12.77 13.38 7.04
N MET A 384 11.72 13.07 7.80
CA MET A 384 11.82 12.53 9.16
C MET A 384 12.14 11.03 9.20
N ALA A 385 11.80 10.28 8.14
CA ALA A 385 11.94 8.82 8.10
C ALA A 385 13.39 8.31 7.87
N ARG A 386 14.39 9.18 7.83
CA ARG A 386 15.77 8.87 7.44
C ARG A 386 16.51 7.86 8.34
N ASN A 387 16.03 7.64 9.56
CA ASN A 387 16.71 6.77 10.55
C ASN A 387 16.04 5.38 10.69
N VAL A 388 15.21 4.98 9.72
CA VAL A 388 14.50 3.69 9.75
C VAL A 388 15.39 2.59 9.19
N GLU A 389 15.56 1.46 9.93
CA GLU A 389 16.44 0.34 9.53
C GLU A 389 15.90 -0.44 8.32
N SER A 390 14.59 -0.70 8.29
CA SER A 390 13.89 -1.36 7.17
C SER A 390 12.62 -0.59 6.83
N ALA A 391 12.66 0.11 5.71
CA ALA A 391 11.53 0.90 5.24
C ALA A 391 10.31 0.01 4.92
N LEU A 392 10.52 -1.23 4.41
CA LEU A 392 9.42 -2.16 4.13
C LEU A 392 8.66 -2.53 5.42
N GLN A 393 9.37 -3.00 6.43
CA GLN A 393 8.73 -3.45 7.68
C GLN A 393 8.09 -2.27 8.42
N ALA A 394 8.75 -1.11 8.47
CA ALA A 394 8.21 0.09 9.09
C ALA A 394 6.94 0.59 8.37
N GLY A 395 6.91 0.58 7.04
CA GLY A 395 5.73 0.96 6.26
C GLY A 395 4.55 0.00 6.48
N LEU A 396 4.79 -1.31 6.50
CA LEU A 396 3.76 -2.32 6.77
C LEU A 396 3.25 -2.25 8.21
N ALA A 397 4.14 -2.03 9.18
CA ALA A 397 3.76 -1.85 10.59
C ALA A 397 2.91 -0.59 10.80
N ALA A 398 3.31 0.55 10.22
CA ALA A 398 2.55 1.80 10.31
C ALA A 398 1.12 1.66 9.77
N LEU A 399 0.96 0.99 8.63
CA LEU A 399 -0.36 0.64 8.10
C LEU A 399 -1.11 -0.29 9.06
N GLY A 400 -0.44 -1.29 9.62
CA GLY A 400 -1.04 -2.29 10.51
C GLY A 400 -1.64 -1.69 11.78
N TYR A 401 -0.93 -0.77 12.46
CA TYR A 401 -1.42 -0.14 13.70
C TYR A 401 -2.71 0.65 13.49
N ALA A 402 -2.80 1.37 12.39
CA ALA A 402 -3.92 2.27 12.12
C ALA A 402 -5.12 1.54 11.51
N SER A 403 -4.90 0.51 10.68
CA SER A 403 -5.95 -0.11 9.87
C SER A 403 -6.80 -1.12 10.63
N GLY A 404 -6.27 -1.76 11.67
CA GLY A 404 -7.00 -2.78 12.46
C GLY A 404 -8.35 -2.27 12.99
N PRO A 405 -8.40 -1.11 13.68
CA PRO A 405 -9.65 -0.54 14.16
C PRO A 405 -10.68 -0.31 13.05
N THR A 406 -10.25 0.14 11.89
CA THR A 406 -11.14 0.37 10.74
C THR A 406 -11.72 -0.95 10.22
N VAL A 407 -10.90 -2.01 10.10
CA VAL A 407 -11.37 -3.37 9.74
C VAL A 407 -12.43 -3.85 10.74
N GLY A 408 -12.20 -3.68 12.04
CA GLY A 408 -13.16 -4.03 13.09
C GLY A 408 -14.50 -3.28 12.95
N ALA A 409 -14.45 -1.98 12.64
CA ALA A 409 -15.65 -1.17 12.41
C ALA A 409 -16.42 -1.64 11.16
N PHE A 410 -15.72 -1.95 10.06
CA PHE A 410 -16.36 -2.54 8.88
C PHE A 410 -16.94 -3.92 9.18
N ALA A 411 -16.25 -4.76 9.94
CA ALA A 411 -16.76 -6.06 10.35
C ALA A 411 -18.03 -5.93 11.21
N LEU A 412 -18.07 -4.99 12.16
CA LEU A 412 -19.28 -4.67 12.92
C LEU A 412 -20.43 -4.24 12.01
N GLY A 413 -20.15 -3.40 11.02
CA GLY A 413 -21.19 -2.89 10.09
C GLY A 413 -21.73 -3.93 9.12
N LEU A 414 -20.86 -4.81 8.61
CA LEU A 414 -21.22 -5.79 7.58
C LEU A 414 -21.77 -7.09 8.17
N PHE A 415 -21.27 -7.53 9.33
CA PHE A 415 -21.58 -8.87 9.87
C PHE A 415 -22.47 -8.86 11.11
N THR A 416 -22.82 -7.67 11.65
CA THR A 416 -23.72 -7.60 12.81
C THR A 416 -24.86 -6.60 12.61
N THR A 417 -26.03 -6.92 13.16
CA THR A 417 -27.16 -6.00 13.25
C THR A 417 -27.25 -5.31 14.62
N LYS A 418 -26.48 -5.78 15.60
CA LYS A 418 -26.54 -5.36 17.02
C LYS A 418 -25.64 -4.18 17.34
N ALA A 419 -24.58 -3.94 16.53
CA ALA A 419 -23.65 -2.86 16.76
C ALA A 419 -24.30 -1.49 16.57
N ASN A 420 -23.96 -0.54 17.45
CA ASN A 420 -24.38 0.86 17.41
C ASN A 420 -23.17 1.81 17.32
N THR A 421 -23.43 3.11 17.17
CA THR A 421 -22.40 4.14 16.99
C THR A 421 -21.46 4.22 18.19
N THR A 422 -21.96 4.28 19.42
CA THR A 422 -21.18 4.39 20.64
C THR A 422 -20.27 3.17 20.83
N GLY A 423 -20.82 1.95 20.66
CA GLY A 423 -20.03 0.72 20.75
C GLY A 423 -18.93 0.66 19.70
N THR A 424 -19.24 1.02 18.45
CA THR A 424 -18.24 1.04 17.38
C THR A 424 -17.12 2.05 17.66
N MET A 425 -17.42 3.25 18.12
CA MET A 425 -16.42 4.28 18.47
C MET A 425 -15.51 3.84 19.62
N ILE A 426 -16.09 3.31 20.71
CA ILE A 426 -15.32 2.80 21.85
C ILE A 426 -14.48 1.59 21.42
N GLY A 427 -15.05 0.71 20.60
CA GLY A 427 -14.32 -0.42 20.01
C GLY A 427 -13.10 0.03 19.20
N MET A 428 -13.27 1.01 18.29
CA MET A 428 -12.17 1.56 17.48
C MET A 428 -11.08 2.18 18.34
N LEU A 429 -11.45 2.96 19.37
CA LEU A 429 -10.48 3.56 20.29
C LEU A 429 -9.72 2.47 21.07
N SER A 430 -10.42 1.47 21.60
CA SER A 430 -9.81 0.34 22.31
C SER A 430 -8.87 -0.46 21.40
N GLY A 431 -9.30 -0.77 20.16
CA GLY A 431 -8.47 -1.45 19.18
C GLY A 431 -7.20 -0.69 18.83
N LEU A 432 -7.29 0.64 18.68
CA LEU A 432 -6.14 1.49 18.41
C LEU A 432 -5.16 1.50 19.59
N ILE A 433 -5.67 1.71 20.81
CA ILE A 433 -4.84 1.72 22.03
C ILE A 433 -4.11 0.38 22.19
N VAL A 434 -4.82 -0.74 22.05
CA VAL A 434 -4.24 -2.08 22.21
C VAL A 434 -3.18 -2.32 21.12
N SER A 435 -3.47 -2.04 19.84
CA SER A 435 -2.49 -2.22 18.75
C SER A 435 -1.22 -1.40 19.00
N LEU A 436 -1.36 -0.14 19.38
CA LEU A 436 -0.22 0.73 19.68
C LEU A 436 0.55 0.27 20.92
N SER A 437 -0.16 -0.18 21.98
CA SER A 437 0.47 -0.66 23.20
C SER A 437 1.31 -1.91 22.96
N PHE A 438 0.78 -2.88 22.24
CA PHE A 438 1.50 -4.11 21.93
C PHE A 438 2.62 -3.91 20.91
N GLY A 439 2.42 -3.06 19.89
CA GLY A 439 3.40 -2.87 18.84
C GLY A 439 4.55 -1.94 19.20
N LEU A 440 4.26 -0.80 19.85
CA LEU A 440 5.25 0.26 20.09
C LEU A 440 5.79 0.27 21.52
N PHE A 441 4.97 -0.07 22.51
CA PHE A 441 5.29 0.12 23.92
C PHE A 441 5.56 -1.17 24.67
N SER A 442 5.29 -2.36 24.11
CA SER A 442 5.48 -3.62 24.78
C SER A 442 6.89 -3.81 25.40
N PRO A 443 8.00 -3.53 24.68
CA PRO A 443 9.33 -3.67 25.29
C PRO A 443 9.56 -2.70 26.44
N ARG A 444 8.93 -1.51 26.41
CA ARG A 444 9.10 -0.45 27.44
C ARG A 444 8.17 -0.65 28.64
N ILE A 445 6.95 -1.16 28.40
CA ILE A 445 5.92 -1.28 29.44
C ILE A 445 5.98 -2.64 30.13
N PHE A 446 6.20 -3.70 29.37
CA PHE A 446 6.09 -5.08 29.86
C PHE A 446 7.44 -5.79 29.97
N GLY A 447 8.55 -5.15 29.53
CA GLY A 447 9.88 -5.78 29.51
C GLY A 447 10.00 -7.00 28.58
N THR A 448 9.02 -7.24 27.74
CA THR A 448 8.97 -8.35 26.78
C THR A 448 9.12 -7.84 25.35
N PRO A 449 9.66 -8.64 24.41
CA PRO A 449 9.58 -8.33 22.99
C PRO A 449 8.11 -8.09 22.59
N GLY A 450 7.84 -7.06 21.80
CA GLY A 450 6.50 -6.83 21.25
C GLY A 450 6.08 -8.00 20.35
N ILE A 451 4.78 -8.18 20.15
CA ILE A 451 4.27 -9.11 19.13
C ILE A 451 4.73 -8.65 17.73
N ALA A 452 4.94 -9.60 16.84
CA ALA A 452 5.33 -9.31 15.47
C ALA A 452 4.30 -8.39 14.78
N TRP A 453 4.76 -7.46 13.96
CA TRP A 453 3.94 -6.46 13.28
C TRP A 453 2.81 -7.08 12.43
N THR A 454 2.97 -8.30 11.97
CA THR A 454 1.96 -9.05 11.20
C THR A 454 0.64 -9.25 11.96
N TRP A 455 0.68 -9.31 13.29
CA TRP A 455 -0.51 -9.47 14.12
C TRP A 455 -1.30 -8.18 14.36
N ASN A 456 -0.72 -7.01 14.10
CA ASN A 456 -1.30 -5.72 14.49
C ASN A 456 -2.73 -5.51 13.97
N VAL A 457 -2.97 -5.82 12.68
CA VAL A 457 -4.30 -5.65 12.09
C VAL A 457 -5.30 -6.61 12.70
N PHE A 458 -4.92 -7.88 12.87
CA PHE A 458 -5.76 -8.90 13.49
C PHE A 458 -6.15 -8.52 14.93
N VAL A 459 -5.17 -8.12 15.74
CA VAL A 459 -5.40 -7.71 17.13
C VAL A 459 -6.31 -6.47 17.18
N GLY A 460 -5.97 -5.42 16.44
CA GLY A 460 -6.77 -4.21 16.41
C GLY A 460 -8.20 -4.44 15.93
N ALA A 461 -8.39 -5.24 14.89
CA ALA A 461 -9.71 -5.59 14.36
C ALA A 461 -10.53 -6.43 15.35
N SER A 462 -9.90 -7.44 15.97
CA SER A 462 -10.56 -8.32 16.94
C SER A 462 -10.99 -7.56 18.19
N VAL A 463 -10.12 -6.71 18.75
CA VAL A 463 -10.46 -5.88 19.91
C VAL A 463 -11.59 -4.91 19.56
N THR A 464 -11.50 -4.24 18.41
CA THR A 464 -12.55 -3.32 17.95
C THR A 464 -13.90 -4.04 17.82
N PHE A 465 -13.90 -5.22 17.20
CA PHE A 465 -15.12 -6.00 17.02
C PHE A 465 -15.72 -6.48 18.35
N LEU A 466 -14.91 -7.09 19.21
CA LEU A 466 -15.38 -7.67 20.48
C LEU A 466 -15.83 -6.60 21.47
N VAL A 467 -15.03 -5.54 21.68
CA VAL A 467 -15.37 -4.41 22.56
C VAL A 467 -16.56 -3.65 21.98
N GLY A 468 -16.56 -3.39 20.68
CA GLY A 468 -17.65 -2.70 20.03
C GLY A 468 -18.98 -3.43 20.16
N LEU A 469 -18.99 -4.75 20.00
CA LEU A 469 -20.19 -5.58 20.18
C LEU A 469 -20.63 -5.64 21.66
N ALA A 470 -19.68 -5.81 22.61
CA ALA A 470 -19.97 -5.83 24.04
C ALA A 470 -20.57 -4.49 24.52
N VAL A 471 -19.96 -3.37 24.15
CA VAL A 471 -20.49 -2.05 24.52
C VAL A 471 -21.85 -1.80 23.86
N SER A 472 -22.04 -2.18 22.60
CA SER A 472 -23.32 -2.05 21.91
C SER A 472 -24.44 -2.86 22.56
N SER A 473 -24.13 -3.96 23.24
CA SER A 473 -25.13 -4.78 23.95
C SER A 473 -25.68 -4.12 25.21
N VAL A 474 -24.89 -3.22 25.83
CA VAL A 474 -25.28 -2.52 27.08
C VAL A 474 -25.74 -1.08 26.83
N THR A 475 -25.35 -0.48 25.68
CA THR A 475 -25.79 0.87 25.32
C THR A 475 -27.04 0.80 24.47
N ARG A 476 -28.16 1.38 24.99
CA ARG A 476 -29.41 1.53 24.22
C ARG A 476 -29.34 2.83 23.43
N GLU A 477 -28.88 2.78 22.19
CA GLU A 477 -29.10 3.87 21.23
C GLU A 477 -30.31 3.57 20.36
N ASN A 478 -31.18 4.58 20.16
CA ASN A 478 -32.19 4.53 19.12
C ASN A 478 -31.48 4.36 17.77
N ARG A 479 -31.64 3.19 17.16
CA ARG A 479 -31.09 2.90 15.81
C ARG A 479 -31.68 3.89 14.83
N PRO A 480 -30.90 4.51 13.93
CA PRO A 480 -31.47 5.04 12.72
C PRO A 480 -32.19 3.89 12.02
N VAL A 481 -33.52 3.98 11.92
CA VAL A 481 -34.32 3.00 11.19
C VAL A 481 -34.00 3.21 9.71
N GLU A 482 -33.03 2.46 9.19
CA GLU A 482 -32.99 2.26 7.75
C GLU A 482 -34.16 1.35 7.39
N THR A 483 -35.19 1.94 6.80
CA THR A 483 -36.19 1.19 6.08
C THR A 483 -35.49 0.27 5.09
N ALA A 484 -35.56 -1.03 5.32
CA ALA A 484 -35.14 -2.03 4.35
C ALA A 484 -35.79 -1.68 3.01
N PRO A 485 -35.07 -1.60 1.89
CA PRO A 485 -35.73 -1.52 0.61
C PRO A 485 -36.52 -2.80 0.45
N ALA A 486 -37.86 -2.61 0.25
CA ALA A 486 -38.79 -3.68 -0.06
C ALA A 486 -38.17 -4.52 -1.22
N ALA A 487 -38.21 -5.83 -1.03
CA ALA A 487 -37.88 -6.78 -2.08
C ALA A 487 -38.75 -6.46 -3.30
N GLN A 488 -38.14 -6.09 -4.39
CA GLN A 488 -38.66 -6.17 -5.76
C GLN A 488 -37.61 -6.81 -6.64
#